data_53382840ea6bfa14525e9144c1f576b3
#
_entry.id   53382840ea6bfa14525e9144c1f576b3
#
_cell.length_a   1.000
_cell.length_b   1.000
_cell.length_c   1.000
_cell.angle_alpha   90.00
_cell.angle_beta   90.00
_cell.angle_gamma   90.00
#
_symmetry.space_group_name_H-M   'P 1'
#
loop_
_entity.id
_entity.type
_entity.pdbx_description
1 polymer ?
#
loop_
_entity_poly.entity_id
_entity_poly.type
_entity_poly.pdbx_seq_one_letter_code
_entity_poly.pdbx_strand_id
1 'polypeptide(L)'
;MARPRTDIQPRIVRAARARFLAEGVDGASLRTIAADAGTSIGMVFYYFPTKDDLFLAVVEEVYSKLLDDLAKGLAGDAPLRARLERVFVRLGTASDEELAVVRLVVREVLLSSERFARVFARMQRGHLALFVMTLAEGVQSGVLDADVPPPLLLIATFALGAMPQLIRRAAGDRPPFSALPGPERLAEASVELLVRAIGARPAKRPTPRESRGTDSRRSSSRTAKPRRRRP
;
A
#
# COMPACT_ATOMS: atom_id res chain seq x y z
N MET A 1 19.91 -4.87 44.03
CA MET A 1 20.58 -4.29 42.84
C MET A 1 19.57 -3.53 42.00
N ALA A 2 19.69 -2.20 41.87
CA ALA A 2 18.81 -1.40 41.04
C ALA A 2 19.11 -1.72 39.55
N ARG A 3 18.07 -2.16 38.79
CA ARG A 3 18.17 -2.40 37.35
C ARG A 3 18.52 -1.09 36.62
N PRO A 4 19.38 -1.11 35.57
CA PRO A 4 19.76 0.08 34.83
C PRO A 4 18.54 0.79 34.27
N ARG A 5 18.50 2.13 34.38
CA ARG A 5 17.44 3.00 33.86
C ARG A 5 17.21 2.85 32.31
N THR A 6 18.19 2.37 31.60
CA THR A 6 18.16 2.13 30.13
C THR A 6 17.18 1.03 29.69
N ASP A 7 16.67 0.18 30.61
CA ASP A 7 15.80 -0.95 30.25
C ASP A 7 14.30 -0.68 30.48
N ILE A 8 13.92 0.49 31.01
CA ILE A 8 12.51 0.77 31.38
C ILE A 8 11.63 0.97 30.14
N GLN A 9 12.08 1.78 29.21
CA GLN A 9 11.29 2.08 27.99
C GLN A 9 10.95 0.84 27.16
N PRO A 10 11.91 -0.05 26.82
CA PRO A 10 11.60 -1.31 26.13
C PRO A 10 10.66 -2.23 26.91
N ARG A 11 10.72 -2.24 28.25
CA ARG A 11 9.82 -3.04 29.08
C ARG A 11 8.38 -2.50 29.00
N ILE A 12 8.20 -1.17 29.04
CA ILE A 12 6.90 -0.54 28.88
C ILE A 12 6.32 -0.89 27.50
N VAL A 13 7.10 -0.80 26.42
CA VAL A 13 6.64 -1.11 25.06
C VAL A 13 6.22 -2.57 24.93
N ARG A 14 7.00 -3.52 25.46
CA ARG A 14 6.64 -4.95 25.47
C ARG A 14 5.35 -5.23 26.27
N ALA A 15 5.20 -4.64 27.46
CA ALA A 15 3.99 -4.78 28.27
C ALA A 15 2.77 -4.18 27.56
N ALA A 16 2.94 -2.98 26.97
CA ALA A 16 1.91 -2.33 26.19
C ALA A 16 1.47 -3.17 24.98
N ARG A 17 2.43 -3.74 24.24
CA ARG A 17 2.14 -4.63 23.11
C ARG A 17 1.24 -5.79 23.54
N ALA A 18 1.57 -6.49 24.60
CA ALA A 18 0.76 -7.59 25.08
C ALA A 18 -0.68 -7.16 25.44
N ARG A 19 -0.83 -6.02 26.12
CA ARG A 19 -2.14 -5.50 26.49
C ARG A 19 -2.93 -4.98 25.29
N PHE A 20 -2.30 -4.25 24.36
CA PHE A 20 -2.95 -3.76 23.17
C PHE A 20 -3.43 -4.88 22.24
N LEU A 21 -2.67 -5.96 22.13
CA LEU A 21 -3.10 -7.14 21.37
C LEU A 21 -4.31 -7.83 22.01
N ALA A 22 -4.36 -7.91 23.33
CA ALA A 22 -5.45 -8.57 24.05
C ALA A 22 -6.72 -7.72 24.14
N GLU A 23 -6.60 -6.44 24.47
CA GLU A 23 -7.69 -5.58 24.91
C GLU A 23 -8.01 -4.44 23.93
N GLY A 24 -7.15 -4.20 22.91
CA GLY A 24 -7.17 -3.00 22.09
C GLY A 24 -6.48 -1.82 22.76
N VAL A 25 -6.21 -0.78 21.98
CA VAL A 25 -5.54 0.41 22.53
C VAL A 25 -6.45 1.11 23.53
N ASP A 26 -7.73 1.30 23.24
CA ASP A 26 -8.65 1.99 24.14
C ASP A 26 -8.95 1.20 25.43
N GLY A 27 -9.08 -0.12 25.33
CA GLY A 27 -9.39 -1.00 26.46
C GLY A 27 -8.23 -1.16 27.44
N ALA A 28 -6.98 -1.10 26.94
CA ALA A 28 -5.80 -1.35 27.77
C ALA A 28 -5.57 -0.23 28.80
N SER A 29 -5.31 -0.62 30.06
CA SER A 29 -5.03 0.31 31.16
C SER A 29 -3.53 0.64 31.26
N LEU A 30 -3.17 1.93 31.26
CA LEU A 30 -1.78 2.37 31.46
C LEU A 30 -1.25 1.98 32.85
N ARG A 31 -2.12 1.87 33.86
CA ARG A 31 -1.72 1.39 35.20
C ARG A 31 -1.32 -0.07 35.16
N THR A 32 -2.11 -0.90 34.46
CA THR A 32 -1.80 -2.32 34.26
C THR A 32 -0.51 -2.50 33.48
N ILE A 33 -0.33 -1.73 32.40
CA ILE A 33 0.91 -1.72 31.60
C ILE A 33 2.12 -1.36 32.47
N ALA A 34 2.01 -0.34 33.34
CA ALA A 34 3.07 0.04 34.25
C ALA A 34 3.42 -1.09 35.25
N ALA A 35 2.41 -1.73 35.82
CA ALA A 35 2.58 -2.87 36.71
C ALA A 35 3.28 -4.05 36.01
N ASP A 36 2.83 -4.43 34.84
CA ASP A 36 3.42 -5.51 34.01
C ASP A 36 4.86 -5.18 33.59
N ALA A 37 5.15 -3.91 33.33
CA ALA A 37 6.49 -3.44 33.05
C ALA A 37 7.40 -3.35 34.31
N GLY A 38 6.84 -3.55 35.52
CA GLY A 38 7.56 -3.39 36.80
C GLY A 38 8.07 -1.96 37.00
N THR A 39 7.22 -0.97 36.70
CA THR A 39 7.54 0.46 36.85
C THR A 39 6.33 1.25 37.36
N SER A 40 6.48 2.55 37.58
CA SER A 40 5.38 3.42 37.99
C SER A 40 4.66 4.01 36.74
N ILE A 41 3.38 4.40 36.91
CA ILE A 41 2.63 5.10 35.90
C ILE A 41 3.25 6.45 35.50
N GLY A 42 3.91 7.12 36.44
CA GLY A 42 4.67 8.35 36.20
C GLY A 42 5.80 8.14 35.19
N MET A 43 6.47 6.95 35.28
CA MET A 43 7.49 6.60 34.27
C MET A 43 6.89 6.31 32.90
N VAL A 44 5.69 5.75 32.84
CA VAL A 44 5.00 5.55 31.56
C VAL A 44 4.73 6.91 30.89
N PHE A 45 4.16 7.87 31.63
CA PHE A 45 3.91 9.23 31.10
C PHE A 45 5.19 10.01 30.80
N TYR A 46 6.27 9.75 31.50
CA TYR A 46 7.57 10.35 31.21
C TYR A 46 8.10 9.95 29.82
N TYR A 47 7.99 8.68 29.45
CA TYR A 47 8.44 8.18 28.14
C TYR A 47 7.40 8.37 27.05
N PHE A 48 6.13 8.26 27.38
CA PHE A 48 5.00 8.29 26.45
C PHE A 48 3.89 9.19 26.99
N PRO A 49 3.88 10.48 26.59
CA PRO A 49 2.93 11.48 27.08
C PRO A 49 1.46 11.06 26.87
N THR A 50 1.18 10.33 25.80
CA THR A 50 -0.16 9.82 25.50
C THR A 50 -0.16 8.30 25.27
N LYS A 51 -1.34 7.69 25.35
CA LYS A 51 -1.51 6.27 25.03
C LYS A 51 -1.24 6.02 23.53
N ASP A 52 -1.53 6.99 22.67
CA ASP A 52 -1.25 6.89 21.25
C ASP A 52 0.25 6.97 20.94
N ASP A 53 1.04 7.73 21.72
CA ASP A 53 2.50 7.72 21.58
C ASP A 53 3.07 6.35 21.95
N LEU A 54 2.52 5.71 23.00
CA LEU A 54 2.89 4.36 23.39
C LEU A 54 2.46 3.34 22.31
N PHE A 55 1.28 3.50 21.72
CA PHE A 55 0.85 2.67 20.60
C PHE A 55 1.79 2.78 19.40
N LEU A 56 2.19 4.01 19.01
CA LEU A 56 3.15 4.21 17.93
C LEU A 56 4.51 3.58 18.23
N ALA A 57 4.95 3.62 19.48
CA ALA A 57 6.20 2.95 19.88
C ALA A 57 6.11 1.41 19.78
N VAL A 58 4.95 0.82 20.11
CA VAL A 58 4.68 -0.61 19.89
C VAL A 58 4.71 -0.96 18.40
N VAL A 59 4.10 -0.13 17.57
CA VAL A 59 4.13 -0.31 16.11
C VAL A 59 5.58 -0.24 15.62
N GLU A 60 6.34 0.76 16.03
CA GLU A 60 7.72 0.99 15.60
C GLU A 60 8.66 -0.18 15.98
N GLU A 61 8.51 -0.74 17.18
CA GLU A 61 9.36 -1.86 17.64
C GLU A 61 9.30 -3.06 16.67
N VAL A 62 8.12 -3.39 16.18
CA VAL A 62 7.92 -4.54 15.29
C VAL A 62 8.09 -4.16 13.82
N TYR A 63 7.62 -2.97 13.45
CA TYR A 63 7.63 -2.51 12.07
C TYR A 63 9.01 -2.15 11.54
N SER A 64 9.95 -1.69 12.39
CA SER A 64 11.26 -1.25 11.92
C SER A 64 11.97 -2.32 11.09
N LYS A 65 12.02 -3.55 11.62
CA LYS A 65 12.63 -4.68 10.90
C LYS A 65 11.88 -5.05 9.63
N LEU A 66 10.55 -5.11 9.69
CA LEU A 66 9.72 -5.37 8.51
C LEU A 66 9.93 -4.31 7.43
N LEU A 67 9.98 -3.03 7.83
CA LEU A 67 10.20 -1.91 6.90
C LEU A 67 11.58 -1.97 6.23
N ASP A 68 12.62 -2.32 6.97
CA ASP A 68 13.96 -2.50 6.42
C ASP A 68 13.99 -3.61 5.36
N ASP A 69 13.30 -4.72 5.62
CA ASP A 69 13.22 -5.82 4.68
C ASP A 69 12.38 -5.46 3.43
N LEU A 70 11.28 -4.71 3.60
CA LEU A 70 10.50 -4.20 2.47
C LEU A 70 11.31 -3.20 1.64
N ALA A 71 12.08 -2.31 2.28
CA ALA A 71 12.95 -1.38 1.60
C ALA A 71 14.02 -2.11 0.77
N LYS A 72 14.66 -3.15 1.34
CA LYS A 72 15.60 -4.02 0.61
C LYS A 72 14.93 -4.73 -0.57
N GLY A 73 13.68 -5.20 -0.40
CA GLY A 73 12.89 -5.81 -1.47
C GLY A 73 12.63 -4.88 -2.64
N LEU A 74 12.37 -3.60 -2.35
CA LEU A 74 12.11 -2.55 -3.35
C LEU A 74 13.39 -1.97 -3.97
N ALA A 75 14.54 -2.11 -3.33
CA ALA A 75 15.81 -1.53 -3.78
C ALA A 75 16.39 -2.26 -5.00
N GLY A 76 17.25 -1.53 -5.74
CA GLY A 76 18.04 -2.03 -6.88
C GLY A 76 17.32 -1.96 -8.21
N ASP A 77 18.03 -2.36 -9.27
CA ASP A 77 17.64 -2.19 -10.68
C ASP A 77 16.80 -3.36 -11.24
N ALA A 78 16.36 -4.28 -10.38
CA ALA A 78 15.53 -5.38 -10.81
C ALA A 78 14.18 -4.87 -11.38
N PRO A 79 13.60 -5.57 -12.36
CA PRO A 79 12.30 -5.22 -12.91
C PRO A 79 11.24 -5.01 -11.82
N LEU A 80 10.30 -4.08 -12.02
CA LEU A 80 9.23 -3.76 -11.07
C LEU A 80 8.52 -5.02 -10.53
N ARG A 81 8.21 -5.97 -11.43
CA ARG A 81 7.58 -7.25 -11.06
C ARG A 81 8.36 -7.99 -9.98
N ALA A 82 9.65 -8.20 -10.20
CA ALA A 82 10.50 -8.92 -9.26
C ALA A 82 10.66 -8.19 -7.92
N ARG A 83 10.67 -6.85 -7.93
CA ARG A 83 10.71 -6.03 -6.71
C ARG A 83 9.44 -6.19 -5.91
N LEU A 84 8.27 -6.13 -6.55
CA LEU A 84 6.98 -6.33 -5.91
C LEU A 84 6.80 -7.77 -5.40
N GLU A 85 7.21 -8.78 -6.17
CA GLU A 85 7.17 -10.18 -5.75
C GLU A 85 7.96 -10.39 -4.46
N ARG A 86 9.19 -9.87 -4.37
CA ARG A 86 10.01 -9.95 -3.14
C ARG A 86 9.30 -9.36 -1.93
N VAL A 87 8.67 -8.20 -2.11
CA VAL A 87 7.90 -7.54 -1.05
C VAL A 87 6.71 -8.37 -0.62
N PHE A 88 5.94 -8.92 -1.56
CA PHE A 88 4.76 -9.72 -1.26
C PHE A 88 5.12 -11.06 -0.61
N VAL A 89 6.21 -11.70 -1.04
CA VAL A 89 6.75 -12.89 -0.36
C VAL A 89 7.15 -12.55 1.07
N ARG A 90 7.85 -11.43 1.30
CA ARG A 90 8.25 -11.01 2.65
C ARG A 90 7.03 -10.80 3.57
N LEU A 91 5.95 -10.22 3.06
CA LEU A 91 4.69 -10.08 3.80
C LEU A 91 4.03 -11.45 4.05
N GLY A 92 4.07 -12.34 3.08
CA GLY A 92 3.54 -13.70 3.18
C GLY A 92 4.31 -14.61 4.14
N THR A 93 5.55 -14.26 4.45
CA THR A 93 6.43 -14.96 5.41
C THR A 93 6.63 -14.18 6.72
N ALA A 94 5.80 -13.15 6.96
CA ALA A 94 5.83 -12.39 8.20
C ALA A 94 5.69 -13.32 9.42
N SER A 95 6.42 -13.04 10.50
CA SER A 95 6.30 -13.78 11.76
C SER A 95 4.91 -13.60 12.38
N ASP A 96 4.55 -14.47 13.31
CA ASP A 96 3.27 -14.35 14.02
C ASP A 96 3.20 -13.06 14.84
N GLU A 97 4.33 -12.60 15.36
CA GLU A 97 4.46 -11.32 16.07
C GLU A 97 4.22 -10.13 15.14
N GLU A 98 4.86 -10.11 13.97
CA GLU A 98 4.63 -9.08 12.94
C GLU A 98 3.16 -9.06 12.50
N LEU A 99 2.59 -10.24 12.23
CA LEU A 99 1.19 -10.36 11.81
C LEU A 99 0.23 -9.89 12.90
N ALA A 100 0.51 -10.17 14.17
CA ALA A 100 -0.30 -9.70 15.30
C ALA A 100 -0.32 -8.16 15.37
N VAL A 101 0.85 -7.53 15.20
CA VAL A 101 0.93 -6.05 15.17
C VAL A 101 0.27 -5.47 13.92
N VAL A 102 0.41 -6.10 12.74
CA VAL A 102 -0.32 -5.68 11.54
C VAL A 102 -1.84 -5.69 11.78
N ARG A 103 -2.37 -6.76 12.39
CA ARG A 103 -3.80 -6.85 12.74
C ARG A 103 -4.22 -5.76 13.71
N LEU A 104 -3.39 -5.48 14.73
CA LEU A 104 -3.63 -4.40 15.68
C LEU A 104 -3.70 -3.05 14.95
N VAL A 105 -2.73 -2.74 14.08
CA VAL A 105 -2.70 -1.50 13.31
C VAL A 105 -3.94 -1.37 12.42
N VAL A 106 -4.28 -2.41 11.66
CA VAL A 106 -5.47 -2.39 10.78
C VAL A 106 -6.74 -2.13 11.60
N ARG A 107 -6.90 -2.80 12.75
CA ARG A 107 -8.03 -2.56 13.64
C ARG A 107 -8.11 -1.11 14.11
N GLU A 108 -7.02 -0.59 14.64
CA GLU A 108 -7.00 0.74 15.26
C GLU A 108 -7.17 1.88 14.24
N VAL A 109 -6.58 1.75 13.03
CA VAL A 109 -6.74 2.75 11.97
C VAL A 109 -8.15 2.78 11.37
N LEU A 110 -8.88 1.66 11.44
CA LEU A 110 -10.29 1.61 11.01
C LEU A 110 -11.24 2.19 12.07
N LEU A 111 -10.84 2.17 13.35
CA LEU A 111 -11.65 2.66 14.47
C LEU A 111 -11.40 4.14 14.76
N SER A 112 -10.21 4.68 14.45
CA SER A 112 -9.80 6.03 14.82
C SER A 112 -9.12 6.77 13.67
N SER A 113 -9.75 7.84 13.20
CA SER A 113 -9.17 8.73 12.17
C SER A 113 -7.87 9.40 12.65
N GLU A 114 -7.75 9.68 13.94
CA GLU A 114 -6.54 10.27 14.51
C GLU A 114 -5.37 9.28 14.51
N ARG A 115 -5.60 8.03 14.92
CA ARG A 115 -4.59 6.96 14.84
C ARG A 115 -4.21 6.69 13.40
N PHE A 116 -5.20 6.67 12.47
CA PHE A 116 -4.92 6.57 11.04
C PHE A 116 -3.96 7.68 10.60
N ALA A 117 -4.26 8.94 10.92
CA ALA A 117 -3.41 10.07 10.52
C ALA A 117 -1.98 9.96 11.09
N ARG A 118 -1.83 9.57 12.36
CA ARG A 118 -0.52 9.38 13.01
C ARG A 118 0.29 8.24 12.39
N VAL A 119 -0.32 7.06 12.21
CA VAL A 119 0.32 5.90 11.56
C VAL A 119 0.69 6.24 10.12
N PHE A 120 -0.21 6.86 9.37
CA PHE A 120 0.02 7.25 7.99
C PHE A 120 1.18 8.26 7.87
N ALA A 121 1.21 9.28 8.73
CA ALA A 121 2.31 10.25 8.76
C ALA A 121 3.67 9.59 9.06
N ARG A 122 3.67 8.54 9.91
CA ARG A 122 4.88 7.75 10.18
C ARG A 122 5.29 6.93 8.96
N MET A 123 4.34 6.29 8.28
CA MET A 123 4.58 5.48 7.07
C MET A 123 5.07 6.34 5.89
N GLN A 124 4.57 7.58 5.74
CA GLN A 124 5.01 8.52 4.69
C GLN A 124 6.50 8.85 4.78
N ARG A 125 7.09 8.85 5.96
CA ARG A 125 8.52 9.11 6.18
C ARG A 125 9.41 7.86 5.99
N GLY A 126 8.81 6.72 5.68
CA GLY A 126 9.51 5.44 5.52
C GLY A 126 9.16 4.74 4.20
N HIS A 127 8.69 3.50 4.31
CA HIS A 127 8.44 2.60 3.18
C HIS A 127 7.38 3.10 2.19
N LEU A 128 6.40 3.90 2.62
CA LEU A 128 5.39 4.44 1.71
C LEU A 128 6.01 5.32 0.63
N ALA A 129 7.00 6.14 1.01
CA ALA A 129 7.75 6.94 0.03
C ALA A 129 8.47 6.05 -0.99
N LEU A 130 9.11 4.96 -0.54
CA LEU A 130 9.78 4.01 -1.43
C LEU A 130 8.78 3.31 -2.36
N PHE A 131 7.60 2.90 -1.86
CA PHE A 131 6.55 2.35 -2.69
C PHE A 131 6.09 3.33 -3.76
N VAL A 132 5.81 4.57 -3.38
CA VAL A 132 5.38 5.62 -4.32
C VAL A 132 6.44 5.85 -5.40
N MET A 133 7.73 5.93 -5.03
CA MET A 133 8.83 6.07 -5.99
C MET A 133 8.92 4.86 -6.92
N THR A 134 8.83 3.65 -6.39
CA THR A 134 8.87 2.41 -7.19
C THR A 134 7.70 2.33 -8.18
N LEU A 135 6.49 2.74 -7.78
CA LEU A 135 5.34 2.79 -8.68
C LEU A 135 5.49 3.88 -9.74
N ALA A 136 6.05 5.05 -9.37
CA ALA A 136 6.35 6.12 -10.33
C ALA A 136 7.38 5.67 -11.39
N GLU A 137 8.42 4.94 -11.00
CA GLU A 137 9.36 4.29 -11.93
C GLU A 137 8.64 3.31 -12.87
N GLY A 138 7.67 2.55 -12.33
CA GLY A 138 6.83 1.65 -13.12
C GLY A 138 5.98 2.36 -14.18
N VAL A 139 5.47 3.54 -13.86
CA VAL A 139 4.76 4.41 -14.82
C VAL A 139 5.72 4.97 -15.86
N GLN A 140 6.89 5.49 -15.44
CA GLN A 140 7.89 6.07 -16.35
C GLN A 140 8.45 5.03 -17.33
N SER A 141 8.62 3.80 -16.88
CA SER A 141 9.10 2.67 -17.72
C SER A 141 8.00 2.06 -18.60
N GLY A 142 6.76 2.54 -18.52
CA GLY A 142 5.62 2.03 -19.29
C GLY A 142 5.12 0.65 -18.86
N VAL A 143 5.48 0.18 -17.67
CA VAL A 143 4.94 -1.06 -17.09
C VAL A 143 3.55 -0.82 -16.48
N LEU A 144 3.35 0.35 -15.87
CA LEU A 144 2.08 0.77 -15.29
C LEU A 144 1.45 1.87 -16.14
N ASP A 145 0.12 1.90 -16.13
CA ASP A 145 -0.68 2.86 -16.90
C ASP A 145 -0.58 4.26 -16.26
N ALA A 146 -0.13 5.24 -17.04
CA ALA A 146 0.01 6.63 -16.62
C ALA A 146 -1.33 7.34 -16.38
N ASP A 147 -2.43 6.81 -16.94
CA ASP A 147 -3.78 7.36 -16.74
C ASP A 147 -4.40 6.96 -15.40
N VAL A 148 -3.80 5.99 -14.69
CA VAL A 148 -4.26 5.58 -13.36
C VAL A 148 -3.74 6.55 -12.29
N PRO A 149 -4.63 7.19 -11.50
CA PRO A 149 -4.21 8.12 -10.45
C PRO A 149 -3.23 7.47 -9.45
N PRO A 150 -2.14 8.13 -9.05
CA PRO A 150 -1.13 7.56 -8.15
C PRO A 150 -1.68 6.98 -6.84
N PRO A 151 -2.68 7.59 -6.15
CA PRO A 151 -3.27 6.98 -4.97
C PRO A 151 -3.95 5.64 -5.28
N LEU A 152 -4.58 5.51 -6.44
CA LEU A 152 -5.22 4.26 -6.86
C LEU A 152 -4.19 3.18 -7.20
N LEU A 153 -3.05 3.55 -7.82
CA LEU A 153 -1.92 2.62 -8.02
C LEU A 153 -1.46 2.04 -6.69
N LEU A 154 -1.30 2.89 -5.67
CA LEU A 154 -0.89 2.46 -4.33
C LEU A 154 -1.91 1.53 -3.69
N ILE A 155 -3.20 1.90 -3.71
CA ILE A 155 -4.29 1.10 -3.14
C ILE A 155 -4.39 -0.25 -3.87
N ALA A 156 -4.36 -0.26 -5.20
CA ALA A 156 -4.43 -1.49 -5.99
C ALA A 156 -3.24 -2.42 -5.70
N THR A 157 -2.03 -1.87 -5.59
CA THR A 157 -0.82 -2.63 -5.26
C THR A 157 -0.94 -3.28 -3.89
N PHE A 158 -1.44 -2.55 -2.89
CA PHE A 158 -1.69 -3.10 -1.56
C PHE A 158 -2.80 -4.15 -1.56
N ALA A 159 -3.94 -3.85 -2.19
CA ALA A 159 -5.11 -4.72 -2.22
C ALA A 159 -4.85 -6.04 -2.97
N LEU A 160 -4.17 -5.99 -4.11
CA LEU A 160 -3.90 -7.18 -4.94
C LEU A 160 -2.64 -7.93 -4.52
N GLY A 161 -1.67 -7.27 -3.90
CA GLY A 161 -0.40 -7.88 -3.53
C GLY A 161 -0.29 -8.26 -2.06
N ALA A 162 -0.42 -7.28 -1.17
CA ALA A 162 -0.23 -7.50 0.27
C ALA A 162 -1.41 -8.21 0.92
N MET A 163 -2.65 -7.80 0.59
CA MET A 163 -3.84 -8.32 1.24
C MET A 163 -4.04 -9.83 1.08
N PRO A 164 -3.85 -10.44 -0.10
CA PRO A 164 -3.92 -11.89 -0.24
C PRO A 164 -2.94 -12.65 0.65
N GLN A 165 -1.72 -12.14 0.81
CA GLN A 165 -0.72 -12.73 1.69
C GLN A 165 -1.13 -12.66 3.16
N LEU A 166 -1.65 -11.51 3.60
CA LEU A 166 -2.14 -11.33 4.96
C LEU A 166 -3.36 -12.21 5.25
N ILE A 167 -4.30 -12.31 4.29
CA ILE A 167 -5.48 -13.18 4.42
C ILE A 167 -5.05 -14.64 4.51
N ARG A 168 -4.15 -15.12 3.63
CA ARG A 168 -3.63 -16.49 3.70
C ARG A 168 -3.03 -16.80 5.07
N ARG A 169 -2.21 -15.90 5.61
CA ARG A 169 -1.61 -16.05 6.94
C ARG A 169 -2.64 -15.99 8.07
N ALA A 170 -3.65 -15.15 7.95
CA ALA A 170 -4.68 -15.00 8.97
C ALA A 170 -5.69 -16.15 8.99
N ALA A 171 -6.04 -16.67 7.81
CA ALA A 171 -7.04 -17.73 7.67
C ALA A 171 -6.45 -19.13 7.95
N GLY A 172 -5.15 -19.33 7.68
CA GLY A 172 -4.51 -20.66 7.80
C GLY A 172 -5.23 -21.68 6.93
N ASP A 173 -5.47 -22.88 7.47
CA ASP A 173 -6.07 -24.00 6.76
C ASP A 173 -7.61 -23.92 6.66
N ARG A 174 -8.24 -22.80 6.95
CA ARG A 174 -9.70 -22.65 6.90
C ARG A 174 -10.20 -22.49 5.47
N PRO A 175 -11.18 -23.33 4.99
CA PRO A 175 -11.80 -23.09 3.69
C PRO A 175 -12.50 -21.73 3.60
N PRO A 176 -12.54 -21.09 2.43
CA PRO A 176 -11.95 -21.53 1.15
C PRO A 176 -10.46 -21.17 1.02
N PHE A 177 -9.87 -20.49 1.99
CA PHE A 177 -8.52 -19.92 1.92
C PHE A 177 -7.39 -20.95 2.01
N SER A 178 -7.68 -22.15 2.49
CA SER A 178 -6.74 -23.29 2.46
C SER A 178 -6.32 -23.70 1.04
N ALA A 179 -7.08 -23.31 0.02
CA ALA A 179 -6.74 -23.52 -1.38
C ALA A 179 -5.74 -22.49 -1.94
N LEU A 180 -5.42 -21.42 -1.18
CA LEU A 180 -4.43 -20.45 -1.63
C LEU A 180 -3.02 -21.09 -1.68
N PRO A 181 -2.24 -20.81 -2.73
CA PRO A 181 -0.90 -21.36 -2.86
C PRO A 181 0.06 -20.77 -1.82
N GLY A 182 1.27 -21.34 -1.72
CA GLY A 182 2.35 -20.80 -0.89
C GLY A 182 2.71 -19.36 -1.25
N PRO A 183 3.47 -18.67 -0.36
CA PRO A 183 3.70 -17.22 -0.48
C PRO A 183 4.35 -16.80 -1.79
N GLU A 184 5.26 -17.60 -2.35
CA GLU A 184 5.96 -17.32 -3.59
C GLU A 184 4.98 -17.34 -4.79
N ARG A 185 4.25 -18.43 -4.97
CA ARG A 185 3.27 -18.58 -6.06
C ARG A 185 2.12 -17.57 -5.93
N LEU A 186 1.74 -17.25 -4.70
CA LEU A 186 0.71 -16.24 -4.46
C LEU A 186 1.23 -14.85 -4.83
N ALA A 187 2.50 -14.54 -4.55
CA ALA A 187 3.12 -13.27 -4.94
C ALA A 187 3.19 -13.13 -6.47
N GLU A 188 3.64 -14.17 -7.18
CA GLU A 188 3.67 -14.20 -8.65
C GLU A 188 2.28 -13.95 -9.25
N ALA A 189 1.27 -14.70 -8.79
CA ALA A 189 -0.12 -14.54 -9.25
C ALA A 189 -0.68 -13.14 -8.94
N SER A 190 -0.37 -12.60 -7.76
CA SER A 190 -0.81 -11.26 -7.36
C SER A 190 -0.18 -10.17 -8.23
N VAL A 191 1.11 -10.27 -8.52
CA VAL A 191 1.80 -9.31 -9.40
C VAL A 191 1.28 -9.42 -10.84
N GLU A 192 1.00 -10.64 -11.32
CA GLU A 192 0.41 -10.80 -12.65
C GLU A 192 -0.98 -10.17 -12.74
N LEU A 193 -1.85 -10.39 -11.74
CA LEU A 193 -3.16 -9.75 -11.66
C LEU A 193 -3.03 -8.22 -11.58
N LEU A 194 -2.10 -7.71 -10.78
CA LEU A 194 -1.84 -6.28 -10.66
C LEU A 194 -1.48 -5.67 -12.02
N VAL A 195 -0.50 -6.25 -12.72
CA VAL A 195 -0.06 -5.72 -14.02
C VAL A 195 -1.15 -5.87 -15.09
N ARG A 196 -1.97 -6.89 -15.05
CA ARG A 196 -3.14 -6.99 -15.93
C ARG A 196 -4.19 -5.90 -15.64
N ALA A 197 -4.38 -5.54 -14.37
CA ALA A 197 -5.38 -4.58 -13.96
C ALA A 197 -4.97 -3.12 -14.22
N ILE A 198 -3.72 -2.79 -13.92
CA ILE A 198 -3.20 -1.42 -13.95
C ILE A 198 -1.93 -1.26 -14.80
N GLY A 199 -1.59 -2.26 -15.62
CA GLY A 199 -0.48 -2.17 -16.58
C GLY A 199 -0.81 -1.27 -17.76
N ALA A 200 0.23 -0.70 -18.35
CA ALA A 200 0.10 0.15 -19.54
C ALA A 200 -0.63 -0.59 -20.66
N ARG A 201 -1.69 0.00 -21.17
CA ARG A 201 -2.42 -0.55 -22.32
C ARG A 201 -1.59 -0.31 -23.58
N PRO A 202 -1.50 -1.29 -24.50
CA PRO A 202 -0.89 -1.02 -25.79
C PRO A 202 -1.62 0.16 -26.44
N ALA A 203 -0.85 1.15 -26.90
CA ALA A 203 -1.41 2.33 -27.54
C ALA A 203 -2.45 1.90 -28.58
N LYS A 204 -3.68 2.41 -28.47
CA LYS A 204 -4.71 2.19 -29.49
C LYS A 204 -4.10 2.58 -30.83
N ARG A 205 -3.96 1.62 -31.75
CA ARG A 205 -3.57 1.93 -33.13
C ARG A 205 -4.52 3.01 -33.61
N PRO A 206 -4.00 4.13 -34.16
CA PRO A 206 -4.88 5.12 -34.74
C PRO A 206 -5.73 4.41 -35.80
N THR A 207 -7.04 4.48 -35.66
CA THR A 207 -7.96 4.05 -36.73
C THR A 207 -7.55 4.78 -37.99
N PRO A 208 -7.35 4.08 -39.14
CA PRO A 208 -7.06 4.75 -40.40
C PRO A 208 -8.15 5.80 -40.61
N ARG A 209 -7.75 7.05 -40.67
CA ARG A 209 -8.64 8.15 -41.08
C ARG A 209 -9.18 7.74 -42.45
N GLU A 210 -10.46 7.40 -42.54
CA GLU A 210 -11.13 7.28 -43.80
C GLU A 210 -10.85 8.57 -44.57
N SER A 211 -10.03 8.44 -45.61
CA SER A 211 -9.80 9.51 -46.57
C SER A 211 -11.15 9.77 -47.26
N ARG A 212 -11.88 10.74 -46.72
CA ARG A 212 -13.01 11.29 -47.47
C ARG A 212 -12.47 11.78 -48.82
N GLY A 213 -12.70 10.96 -49.84
CA GLY A 213 -12.43 11.30 -51.21
C GLY A 213 -13.16 12.60 -51.54
N THR A 214 -12.38 13.61 -51.83
CA THR A 214 -12.86 14.82 -52.52
C THR A 214 -13.24 14.42 -53.93
N ASP A 215 -14.51 14.04 -54.12
CA ASP A 215 -15.09 13.86 -55.46
C ASP A 215 -15.24 15.24 -56.07
N SER A 216 -14.25 15.63 -56.86
CA SER A 216 -14.28 16.82 -57.72
C SER A 216 -15.18 16.53 -58.90
N ARG A 217 -16.48 16.76 -58.77
CA ARG A 217 -17.36 16.81 -59.95
C ARG A 217 -17.12 18.10 -60.72
N ARG A 218 -16.54 17.89 -61.86
CA ARG A 218 -16.35 18.82 -63.00
C ARG A 218 -17.62 19.60 -63.30
N SER A 219 -17.43 20.89 -63.37
CA SER A 219 -18.30 21.83 -63.99
C SER A 219 -18.57 21.47 -65.47
N SER A 220 -19.80 21.35 -65.87
CA SER A 220 -20.22 21.48 -67.28
C SER A 220 -20.81 22.84 -67.43
N SER A 221 -20.11 23.58 -68.24
CA SER A 221 -20.53 24.82 -68.87
C SER A 221 -21.89 24.70 -69.57
N ARG A 222 -22.79 25.63 -69.33
CA ARG A 222 -23.87 25.93 -70.27
C ARG A 222 -24.06 27.43 -70.42
N THR A 223 -23.71 27.82 -71.61
CA THR A 223 -23.84 29.06 -72.36
C THR A 223 -25.05 29.89 -72.03
N ALA A 224 -24.80 31.17 -72.06
CA ALA A 224 -25.68 32.32 -72.04
C ALA A 224 -26.68 32.42 -73.16
N LYS A 225 -27.80 33.10 -72.92
CA LYS A 225 -28.50 33.88 -73.92
C LYS A 225 -29.11 35.12 -73.28
N PRO A 226 -28.90 36.30 -73.89
CA PRO A 226 -29.41 37.56 -73.35
C PRO A 226 -30.86 37.82 -73.82
N ARG A 227 -31.68 38.40 -72.96
CA ARG A 227 -32.97 39.00 -73.38
C ARG A 227 -33.15 40.38 -72.78
N ARG A 228 -32.91 41.30 -73.63
CA ARG A 228 -33.75 42.43 -74.12
C ARG A 228 -34.64 43.11 -73.06
N ARG A 229 -34.38 44.42 -73.08
CA ARG A 229 -35.18 45.54 -72.54
C ARG A 229 -36.62 45.57 -73.08
N ARG A 230 -37.50 46.07 -72.29
CA ARG A 230 -38.41 47.23 -72.55
C ARG A 230 -39.70 47.09 -71.73
N PRO A 231 -40.42 48.17 -71.65
CA PRO A 231 -40.15 49.60 -71.43
C PRO A 231 -40.39 49.99 -69.95
#